data_816dc7429fcdcda0816e68017b1693cb
#
_entry.id   816dc7429fcdcda0816e68017b1693cb
#
_cell.length_a   1.000
_cell.length_b   1.000
_cell.length_c   1.000
_cell.angle_alpha   90.00
_cell.angle_beta   90.00
_cell.angle_gamma   90.00
#
_symmetry.space_group_name_H-M   'P 1'
#
loop_
_entity.id
_entity.type
_entity.pdbx_description
1 polymer ?
#
loop_
_entity_poly.entity_id
_entity_poly.type
_entity_poly.pdbx_seq_one_letter_code
_entity_poly.pdbx_strand_id
1 'polypeptide(L)'
;MKYEEKLTKITIKLFGDILNIIQTEAYDDLRDVANYVGKLDLIQCKAYNAKNRNYCCPEIQDHSVSFVEAKSLRHCLIEYLQQNELYVPNDIQLGKEPSGILLYGTNAVGKTSLIRALGIAVIMAQCGM
;
A
#
# COMPACT_ATOMS: atom_id res chain seq x y z
N MET A 1 -38.88 12.36 -37.24
CA MET A 1 -38.72 13.56 -36.37
C MET A 1 -39.63 13.55 -35.12
N LYS A 2 -40.96 13.68 -35.24
CA LYS A 2 -41.86 13.79 -34.09
C LYS A 2 -41.93 12.53 -33.17
N TYR A 3 -41.76 11.35 -33.73
CA TYR A 3 -41.75 10.06 -32.98
C TYR A 3 -40.41 9.79 -32.33
N GLU A 4 -39.31 10.13 -32.97
CA GLU A 4 -37.96 9.97 -32.45
C GLU A 4 -37.77 10.87 -31.22
N GLU A 5 -38.22 12.12 -31.24
CA GLU A 5 -38.19 13.02 -30.11
C GLU A 5 -38.99 12.53 -28.91
N LYS A 6 -40.16 11.90 -29.20
CA LYS A 6 -40.98 11.27 -28.12
C LYS A 6 -40.28 10.07 -27.52
N LEU A 7 -39.69 9.22 -28.35
CA LEU A 7 -38.95 8.05 -27.90
C LEU A 7 -37.76 8.44 -27.03
N THR A 8 -36.98 9.42 -27.47
CA THR A 8 -35.84 9.95 -26.69
C THR A 8 -36.25 10.50 -25.31
N LYS A 9 -37.36 11.25 -25.26
CA LYS A 9 -37.89 11.77 -23.99
C LYS A 9 -38.32 10.65 -23.02
N ILE A 10 -38.97 9.63 -23.53
CA ILE A 10 -39.40 8.48 -22.72
C ILE A 10 -38.19 7.70 -22.22
N THR A 11 -37.19 7.49 -23.07
CA THR A 11 -35.97 6.78 -22.71
C THR A 11 -35.20 7.51 -21.62
N ILE A 12 -35.03 8.84 -21.74
CA ILE A 12 -34.35 9.67 -20.73
C ILE A 12 -35.10 9.60 -19.39
N LYS A 13 -36.44 9.68 -19.44
CA LYS A 13 -37.25 9.59 -18.22
C LYS A 13 -37.11 8.24 -17.53
N LEU A 14 -37.27 7.13 -18.27
CA LEU A 14 -37.10 5.77 -17.74
C LEU A 14 -35.70 5.54 -17.18
N PHE A 15 -34.69 6.03 -17.84
CA PHE A 15 -33.31 5.94 -17.36
C PHE A 15 -33.14 6.69 -16.03
N GLY A 16 -33.71 7.90 -15.92
CA GLY A 16 -33.70 8.67 -14.68
C GLY A 16 -34.44 7.96 -13.53
N ASP A 17 -35.61 7.37 -13.83
CA ASP A 17 -36.39 6.62 -12.85
C ASP A 17 -35.63 5.37 -12.34
N ILE A 18 -34.95 4.65 -13.23
CA ILE A 18 -34.10 3.49 -12.87
C ILE A 18 -32.90 3.93 -12.01
N LEU A 19 -32.22 5.02 -12.39
CA LEU A 19 -31.10 5.55 -11.57
C LEU A 19 -31.56 5.95 -10.18
N ASN A 20 -32.74 6.58 -10.04
CA ASN A 20 -33.30 6.92 -8.75
C ASN A 20 -33.59 5.68 -7.89
N ILE A 21 -34.15 4.62 -8.47
CA ILE A 21 -34.39 3.36 -7.77
C ILE A 21 -33.05 2.77 -7.28
N ILE A 22 -32.04 2.69 -8.14
CA ILE A 22 -30.73 2.19 -7.76
C ILE A 22 -30.13 3.03 -6.63
N GLN A 23 -30.25 4.36 -6.72
CA GLN A 23 -29.71 5.27 -5.72
C GLN A 23 -30.43 5.14 -4.37
N THR A 24 -31.72 4.91 -4.35
CA THR A 24 -32.49 4.83 -3.10
C THR A 24 -32.53 3.45 -2.48
N GLU A 25 -32.51 2.40 -3.28
CA GLU A 25 -32.72 1.02 -2.81
C GLU A 25 -31.45 0.16 -2.78
N ALA A 26 -30.47 0.43 -3.66
CA ALA A 26 -29.30 -0.44 -3.82
C ALA A 26 -27.95 0.25 -3.63
N TYR A 27 -27.92 1.58 -3.45
CA TYR A 27 -26.66 2.32 -3.39
C TYR A 27 -25.77 1.89 -2.23
N ASP A 28 -26.35 1.74 -1.04
CA ASP A 28 -25.58 1.38 0.16
C ASP A 28 -25.02 -0.04 0.04
N ASP A 29 -25.81 -0.99 -0.43
CA ASP A 29 -25.37 -2.37 -0.65
C ASP A 29 -24.27 -2.44 -1.70
N LEU A 30 -24.42 -1.73 -2.81
CA LEU A 30 -23.38 -1.67 -3.86
C LEU A 30 -22.09 -1.05 -3.37
N ARG A 31 -22.18 0.00 -2.54
CA ARG A 31 -21.01 0.62 -1.91
C ARG A 31 -20.31 -0.35 -0.96
N ASP A 32 -21.05 -1.10 -0.17
CA ASP A 32 -20.50 -2.06 0.78
C ASP A 32 -19.83 -3.24 0.04
N VAL A 33 -20.42 -3.72 -1.03
CA VAL A 33 -19.79 -4.73 -1.91
C VAL A 33 -18.51 -4.18 -2.54
N ALA A 34 -18.52 -2.95 -3.06
CA ALA A 34 -17.33 -2.32 -3.64
C ALA A 34 -16.21 -2.17 -2.60
N ASN A 35 -16.53 -1.75 -1.38
CA ASN A 35 -15.58 -1.66 -0.27
C ASN A 35 -15.02 -3.04 0.13
N TYR A 36 -15.85 -4.06 0.15
CA TYR A 36 -15.42 -5.42 0.45
C TYR A 36 -14.45 -5.96 -0.60
N VAL A 37 -14.80 -5.80 -1.88
CA VAL A 37 -13.95 -6.20 -3.01
C VAL A 37 -12.60 -5.45 -2.97
N GLY A 38 -12.63 -4.14 -2.69
CA GLY A 38 -11.41 -3.34 -2.56
C GLY A 38 -10.51 -3.81 -1.41
N LYS A 39 -11.08 -4.20 -0.26
CA LYS A 39 -10.32 -4.79 0.85
C LYS A 39 -9.70 -6.13 0.47
N LEU A 40 -10.46 -7.00 -0.22
CA LEU A 40 -9.96 -8.29 -0.72
C LEU A 40 -8.79 -8.12 -1.69
N ASP A 41 -8.92 -7.22 -2.65
CA ASP A 41 -7.86 -6.91 -3.62
C ASP A 41 -6.59 -6.43 -2.93
N LEU A 42 -6.72 -5.53 -1.93
CA LEU A 42 -5.58 -5.05 -1.15
C LEU A 42 -4.89 -6.20 -0.38
N ILE A 43 -5.66 -7.07 0.27
CA ILE A 43 -5.11 -8.22 1.02
C ILE A 43 -4.41 -9.19 0.06
N GLN A 44 -5.01 -9.47 -1.08
CA GLN A 44 -4.42 -10.32 -2.11
C GLN A 44 -3.10 -9.75 -2.64
N CYS A 45 -3.07 -8.45 -2.93
CA CYS A 45 -1.87 -7.75 -3.39
C CYS A 45 -0.74 -7.81 -2.35
N LYS A 46 -1.06 -7.58 -1.06
CA LYS A 46 -0.10 -7.71 0.05
C LYS A 46 0.46 -9.13 0.15
N ALA A 47 -0.40 -10.14 0.17
CA ALA A 47 -0.01 -11.54 0.25
C ALA A 47 0.88 -11.97 -0.94
N TYR A 48 0.50 -11.55 -2.14
CA TYR A 48 1.29 -11.80 -3.36
C TYR A 48 2.69 -11.19 -3.27
N ASN A 49 2.80 -9.93 -2.86
CA ASN A 49 4.08 -9.25 -2.70
C ASN A 49 4.92 -9.87 -1.60
N ALA A 50 4.34 -10.18 -0.44
CA ALA A 50 5.04 -10.82 0.66
C ALA A 50 5.64 -12.17 0.25
N LYS A 51 4.85 -13.01 -0.44
CA LYS A 51 5.29 -14.32 -0.91
C LYS A 51 6.41 -14.21 -1.96
N ASN A 52 6.23 -13.36 -2.97
CA ASN A 52 7.18 -13.31 -4.11
C ASN A 52 8.46 -12.52 -3.80
N ARG A 53 8.46 -11.68 -2.77
CA ARG A 53 9.60 -10.84 -2.37
C ARG A 53 10.20 -11.23 -1.03
N ASN A 54 9.78 -12.35 -0.45
CA ASN A 54 10.23 -12.81 0.86
C ASN A 54 10.13 -11.73 1.95
N TYR A 55 8.98 -11.05 2.02
CA TYR A 55 8.70 -10.14 3.11
C TYR A 55 8.21 -10.92 4.33
N CYS A 56 8.60 -10.46 5.52
CA CYS A 56 8.08 -10.98 6.79
C CYS A 56 6.91 -10.11 7.28
N CYS A 57 6.10 -10.67 8.14
CA CYS A 57 5.06 -9.91 8.83
C CYS A 57 5.72 -9.03 9.90
N PRO A 58 5.52 -7.70 9.87
CA PRO A 58 6.06 -6.82 10.89
C PRO A 58 5.30 -6.99 12.20
N GLU A 59 6.01 -6.90 13.32
CA GLU A 59 5.42 -6.84 14.65
C GLU A 59 5.29 -5.38 15.08
N ILE A 60 4.06 -4.93 15.28
CA ILE A 60 3.79 -3.57 15.76
C ILE A 60 3.56 -3.64 17.27
N GLN A 61 4.38 -2.93 18.03
CA GLN A 61 4.31 -2.87 19.49
C GLN A 61 3.94 -1.47 19.95
N ASP A 62 3.06 -1.38 20.94
CA ASP A 62 2.80 -0.14 21.65
C ASP A 62 3.86 0.03 22.76
N HIS A 63 4.65 1.09 22.66
CA HIS A 63 5.75 1.37 23.58
C HIS A 63 5.84 2.87 23.84
N SER A 64 6.29 3.25 25.04
CA SER A 64 6.43 4.65 25.44
C SER A 64 7.45 5.46 24.60
N VAL A 65 8.39 4.78 23.97
CA VAL A 65 9.39 5.35 23.08
C VAL A 65 9.25 4.72 21.70
N SER A 66 9.23 5.54 20.67
CA SER A 66 9.22 5.05 19.28
C SER A 66 10.53 4.33 18.99
N PHE A 67 10.44 3.13 18.43
CA PHE A 67 11.62 2.34 18.06
C PHE A 67 11.41 1.60 16.75
N VAL A 68 12.50 1.17 16.15
CA VAL A 68 12.53 0.26 15.01
C VAL A 68 13.65 -0.74 15.19
N GLU A 69 13.35 -2.02 14.96
CA GLU A 69 14.31 -3.10 14.91
C GLU A 69 14.08 -3.88 13.62
N ALA A 70 15.07 -3.92 12.77
CA ALA A 70 15.00 -4.62 11.50
C ALA A 70 16.27 -5.44 11.29
N LYS A 71 16.10 -6.74 11.07
CA LYS A 71 17.18 -7.66 10.67
C LYS A 71 17.15 -7.86 9.18
N SER A 72 18.32 -7.81 8.56
CA SER A 72 18.48 -7.97 7.12
C SER A 72 17.59 -7.03 6.31
N LEU A 73 17.52 -5.76 6.72
CA LEU A 73 16.74 -4.73 6.04
C LEU A 73 17.21 -4.57 4.60
N ARG A 74 16.28 -4.62 3.67
CA ARG A 74 16.51 -4.47 2.23
C ARG A 74 15.70 -3.30 1.69
N HIS A 75 16.20 -2.68 0.62
CA HIS A 75 15.45 -1.65 -0.07
C HIS A 75 14.55 -2.28 -1.14
N CYS A 76 13.26 -2.39 -0.87
CA CYS A 76 12.30 -3.11 -1.71
C CYS A 76 12.29 -2.70 -3.19
N LEU A 77 12.51 -1.41 -3.51
CA LEU A 77 12.54 -0.93 -4.89
C LEU A 77 13.90 -1.17 -5.55
N ILE A 78 15.02 -0.93 -4.85
CA ILE A 78 16.36 -1.14 -5.42
C ILE A 78 16.55 -2.61 -5.72
N GLU A 79 16.23 -3.50 -4.79
CA GLU A 79 16.33 -4.93 -4.98
C GLU A 79 15.49 -5.43 -6.17
N TYR A 80 14.35 -4.82 -6.40
CA TYR A 80 13.48 -5.15 -7.53
C TYR A 80 14.01 -4.66 -8.88
N LEU A 81 14.59 -3.46 -8.91
CA LEU A 81 15.05 -2.82 -10.14
C LEU A 81 16.45 -3.24 -10.55
N GLN A 82 17.33 -3.56 -9.58
CA GLN A 82 18.71 -3.97 -9.80
C GLN A 82 18.81 -5.49 -9.78
N GLN A 83 18.57 -6.13 -10.92
CA GLN A 83 18.67 -7.59 -11.04
C GLN A 83 20.10 -8.09 -11.22
N ASN A 84 21.05 -7.20 -11.54
CA ASN A 84 22.43 -7.55 -11.83
C ASN A 84 23.37 -7.51 -10.62
N GLU A 85 22.95 -6.90 -9.52
CA GLU A 85 23.75 -6.76 -8.30
C GLU A 85 22.89 -7.15 -7.09
N LEU A 86 23.48 -7.94 -6.19
CA LEU A 86 22.82 -8.30 -4.94
C LEU A 86 22.78 -7.08 -4.01
N TYR A 87 21.59 -6.72 -3.54
CA TYR A 87 21.45 -5.73 -2.49
C TYR A 87 22.03 -6.29 -1.18
N VAL A 88 22.93 -5.56 -0.55
CA VAL A 88 23.52 -5.95 0.75
C VAL A 88 22.51 -5.59 1.86
N PRO A 89 21.95 -6.58 2.57
CA PRO A 89 21.04 -6.31 3.68
C PRO A 89 21.79 -5.74 4.88
N ASN A 90 21.09 -4.95 5.70
CA ASN A 90 21.66 -4.32 6.89
C ASN A 90 20.77 -4.53 8.10
N ASP A 91 21.38 -4.74 9.26
CA ASP A 91 20.66 -4.75 10.53
C ASP A 91 20.60 -3.34 11.09
N ILE A 92 19.43 -2.93 11.55
CA ILE A 92 19.20 -1.61 12.14
C ILE A 92 18.41 -1.77 13.43
N GLN A 93 18.91 -1.11 14.49
CA GLN A 93 18.19 -0.96 15.75
C GLN A 93 18.27 0.52 16.15
N LEU A 94 17.12 1.15 16.38
CA LEU A 94 17.02 2.58 16.70
C LEU A 94 15.85 2.83 17.64
N GLY A 95 16.03 3.73 18.59
CA GLY A 95 14.97 4.26 19.45
C GLY A 95 14.98 3.75 20.88
N LYS A 96 15.38 2.52 21.14
CA LYS A 96 15.59 2.02 22.53
C LYS A 96 17.04 2.31 22.99
N GLU A 97 17.95 1.48 22.52
CA GLU A 97 19.40 1.65 22.62
C GLU A 97 20.02 1.05 21.35
N PRO A 98 20.72 1.84 20.53
CA PRO A 98 20.98 3.28 20.66
C PRO A 98 19.79 4.18 20.31
N SER A 99 19.74 5.39 20.88
CA SER A 99 18.72 6.40 20.57
C SER A 99 18.95 7.08 19.20
N GLY A 100 20.13 6.96 18.64
CA GLY A 100 20.49 7.53 17.34
C GLY A 100 21.66 6.79 16.70
N ILE A 101 21.74 6.86 15.37
CA ILE A 101 22.81 6.29 14.56
C ILE A 101 23.45 7.40 13.74
N LEU A 102 24.79 7.54 13.84
CA LEU A 102 25.55 8.41 12.97
C LEU A 102 26.04 7.64 11.76
N LEU A 103 25.52 7.99 10.58
CA LEU A 103 25.88 7.35 9.33
C LEU A 103 26.87 8.22 8.55
N TYR A 104 28.09 7.76 8.39
CA TYR A 104 29.13 8.48 7.66
C TYR A 104 29.84 7.57 6.64
N GLY A 105 30.57 8.17 5.70
CA GLY A 105 31.30 7.47 4.67
C GLY A 105 31.42 8.29 3.39
N THR A 106 32.18 7.80 2.41
CA THR A 106 32.37 8.44 1.12
C THR A 106 31.09 8.52 0.30
N ASN A 107 31.12 9.25 -0.81
CA ASN A 107 29.96 9.30 -1.71
C ASN A 107 29.72 7.94 -2.38
N ALA A 108 28.48 7.67 -2.75
CA ALA A 108 28.05 6.45 -3.44
C ALA A 108 28.20 5.11 -2.69
N VAL A 109 28.42 5.12 -1.37
CA VAL A 109 28.50 3.87 -0.56
C VAL A 109 27.13 3.37 -0.04
N GLY A 110 26.00 3.93 -0.49
CA GLY A 110 24.69 3.44 -0.12
C GLY A 110 24.03 4.10 1.11
N LYS A 111 24.63 5.16 1.73
CA LYS A 111 24.05 5.85 2.90
C LYS A 111 22.58 6.27 2.69
N THR A 112 22.32 6.94 1.59
CA THR A 112 20.96 7.42 1.26
C THR A 112 20.00 6.26 0.97
N SER A 113 20.48 5.19 0.36
CA SER A 113 19.69 4.00 0.10
C SER A 113 19.26 3.31 1.40
N LEU A 114 20.17 3.24 2.39
CA LEU A 114 19.86 2.69 3.71
C LEU A 114 18.81 3.51 4.46
N ILE A 115 18.95 4.84 4.50
CA ILE A 115 17.96 5.72 5.14
C ILE A 115 16.59 5.60 4.46
N ARG A 116 16.57 5.54 3.14
CA ARG A 116 15.32 5.35 2.38
C ARG A 116 14.72 3.97 2.62
N ALA A 117 15.54 2.91 2.68
CA ALA A 117 15.07 1.57 3.00
C ALA A 117 14.37 1.54 4.36
N LEU A 118 14.97 2.17 5.37
CA LEU A 118 14.38 2.28 6.71
C LEU A 118 13.04 3.03 6.69
N GLY A 119 12.99 4.19 6.06
CA GLY A 119 11.75 4.97 5.96
C GLY A 119 10.61 4.21 5.25
N ILE A 120 10.94 3.55 4.14
CA ILE A 120 9.97 2.75 3.39
C ILE A 120 9.51 1.54 4.23
N ALA A 121 10.41 0.85 4.93
CA ALA A 121 10.06 -0.28 5.77
C ALA A 121 9.10 0.11 6.90
N VAL A 122 9.31 1.26 7.54
CA VAL A 122 8.38 1.78 8.56
C VAL A 122 6.99 2.05 7.97
N ILE A 123 6.92 2.68 6.80
CA ILE A 123 5.64 2.93 6.10
C ILE A 123 4.97 1.61 5.73
N MET A 124 5.71 0.65 5.18
CA MET A 124 5.18 -0.66 4.81
C MET A 124 4.65 -1.40 6.03
N ALA A 125 5.38 -1.40 7.16
CA ALA A 125 4.94 -2.02 8.40
C ALA A 125 3.62 -1.42 8.91
N GLN A 126 3.49 -0.10 8.91
CA GLN A 126 2.24 0.59 9.29
C GLN A 126 1.08 0.30 8.33
N CYS A 127 1.37 0.02 7.07
CA CYS A 127 0.37 -0.42 6.10
C CYS A 127 0.05 -1.93 6.17
N GLY A 128 0.71 -2.68 7.04
CA GLY A 128 0.55 -4.13 7.20
C GLY A 128 1.16 -4.93 6.04
N MET A 129 2.35 -4.53 5.62
CA MET A 129 3.16 -5.23 4.60
C MET A 129 4.51 -5.61 5.16
#